data_56f0a09716d647afe33973b793bb6850
#
_entry.id   56f0a09716d647afe33973b793bb6850
#
_cell.length_a   1.000
_cell.length_b   1.000
_cell.length_c   1.000
_cell.angle_alpha   90.00
_cell.angle_beta   90.00
_cell.angle_gamma   90.00
#
_symmetry.space_group_name_H-M   'P 1'
#
loop_
_entity.id
_entity.type
_entity.pdbx_description
1 polymer ?
#
loop_
_entity_poly.entity_id
_entity_poly.type
_entity_poly.pdbx_seq_one_letter_code
_entity_poly.pdbx_strand_id
1 'polypeptide(L)'
;CLYFLISCLLFLYILNPIFWKNPYEIINSIKYMGRYQQDVCTLTLGNCLKSLNLPSSYYFIWLFFKLPIIVFLGILLFPFIEKKIFKNNNNPEFIYYLTFLLTPIIIIIIFIILNISLYDEIRHIMFLIPMIFVIFLMNIFVFSKKLFFTLCIPVVFFFILENISLNPYQYTWLNSFAKTKDIKKNFEIDYWGISNKRLQKEIVNYSKKNSLDKNICVYGDLYVKEF
;
A
#
# COMPACT_ATOMS: atom_id res chain seq x y z
N CYS A 1 -21.81 -6.55 -15.97
CA CYS A 1 -20.41 -6.07 -16.19
C CYS A 1 -20.33 -5.06 -17.34
N LEU A 2 -20.88 -5.32 -18.54
CA LEU A 2 -20.79 -4.42 -19.69
C LEU A 2 -21.42 -3.05 -19.42
N TYR A 3 -22.63 -3.01 -18.88
CA TYR A 3 -23.32 -1.75 -18.51
C TYR A 3 -22.53 -0.93 -17.49
N PHE A 4 -21.88 -1.59 -16.53
CA PHE A 4 -21.03 -0.91 -15.56
C PHE A 4 -19.82 -0.26 -16.21
N LEU A 5 -19.12 -0.98 -17.09
CA LEU A 5 -18.00 -0.43 -17.86
C LEU A 5 -18.40 0.77 -18.73
N ILE A 6 -19.53 0.66 -19.43
CA ILE A 6 -20.06 1.75 -20.26
C ILE A 6 -20.40 2.96 -19.37
N SER A 7 -21.03 2.76 -18.22
CA SER A 7 -21.32 3.85 -17.26
C SER A 7 -20.03 4.51 -16.77
N CYS A 8 -19.00 3.74 -16.40
CA CYS A 8 -17.73 4.30 -15.98
C CYS A 8 -17.05 5.13 -17.07
N LEU A 9 -17.04 4.65 -18.32
CA LEU A 9 -16.48 5.40 -19.45
C LEU A 9 -17.27 6.67 -19.75
N LEU A 10 -18.61 6.63 -19.66
CA LEU A 10 -19.48 7.79 -19.79
C LEU A 10 -19.18 8.82 -18.69
N PHE A 11 -19.08 8.39 -17.44
CA PHE A 11 -18.72 9.27 -16.32
C PHE A 11 -17.33 9.90 -16.52
N LEU A 12 -16.34 9.11 -16.92
CA LEU A 12 -15.00 9.64 -17.23
C LEU A 12 -15.04 10.69 -18.33
N TYR A 13 -15.80 10.45 -19.39
CA TYR A 13 -15.96 11.40 -20.48
C TYR A 13 -16.64 12.70 -20.03
N ILE A 14 -17.76 12.59 -19.27
CA ILE A 14 -18.53 13.75 -18.80
C ILE A 14 -17.73 14.61 -17.84
N LEU A 15 -16.99 13.99 -16.91
CA LEU A 15 -16.27 14.69 -15.84
C LEU A 15 -14.93 15.30 -16.30
N ASN A 16 -14.42 14.91 -17.47
CA ASN A 16 -13.14 15.42 -17.95
C ASN A 16 -13.28 16.22 -19.27
N PRO A 17 -13.31 17.56 -19.20
CA PRO A 17 -13.47 18.42 -20.37
C PRO A 17 -12.38 18.24 -21.45
N ILE A 18 -11.22 17.72 -21.09
CA ILE A 18 -10.14 17.41 -22.04
C ILE A 18 -10.60 16.40 -23.08
N PHE A 19 -11.41 15.42 -22.69
CA PHE A 19 -11.92 14.37 -23.58
C PHE A 19 -13.02 14.86 -24.54
N TRP A 20 -13.65 16.01 -24.25
CA TRP A 20 -14.66 16.58 -25.11
C TRP A 20 -14.09 17.12 -26.43
N LYS A 21 -12.85 17.61 -26.39
CA LYS A 21 -12.14 18.10 -27.59
C LYS A 21 -11.61 16.95 -28.43
N ASN A 22 -11.13 15.90 -27.79
CA ASN A 22 -10.57 14.73 -28.46
C ASN A 22 -10.80 13.46 -27.60
N PRO A 23 -11.80 12.63 -27.93
CA PRO A 23 -12.07 11.40 -27.19
C PRO A 23 -10.91 10.40 -27.17
N TYR A 24 -10.01 10.44 -28.20
CA TYR A 24 -8.83 9.58 -28.24
C TYR A 24 -7.82 9.88 -27.13
N GLU A 25 -7.93 11.04 -26.47
CA GLU A 25 -7.08 11.38 -25.33
C GLU A 25 -7.27 10.42 -24.13
N ILE A 26 -8.41 9.73 -24.02
CA ILE A 26 -8.60 8.67 -23.01
C ILE A 26 -7.55 7.55 -23.24
N ILE A 27 -7.41 7.11 -24.48
CA ILE A 27 -6.47 6.03 -24.84
C ILE A 27 -5.02 6.53 -24.70
N ASN A 28 -4.76 7.76 -25.14
CA ASN A 28 -3.44 8.37 -25.00
C ASN A 28 -3.04 8.55 -23.54
N SER A 29 -3.97 8.98 -22.69
CA SER A 29 -3.73 9.12 -21.24
C SER A 29 -3.38 7.79 -20.59
N ILE A 30 -4.11 6.71 -20.93
CA ILE A 30 -3.81 5.36 -20.41
C ILE A 30 -2.42 4.91 -20.89
N LYS A 31 -2.08 5.12 -22.17
CA LYS A 31 -0.75 4.80 -22.71
C LYS A 31 0.36 5.62 -22.06
N TYR A 32 0.11 6.91 -21.82
CA TYR A 32 1.07 7.80 -21.17
C TYR A 32 1.32 7.38 -19.73
N MET A 33 0.26 7.13 -18.96
CA MET A 33 0.37 6.65 -17.57
C MET A 33 1.09 5.31 -17.48
N GLY A 34 0.82 4.38 -18.42
CA GLY A 34 1.52 3.09 -18.47
C GLY A 34 3.01 3.19 -18.87
N ARG A 35 3.42 4.32 -19.47
CA ARG A 35 4.83 4.59 -19.85
C ARG A 35 5.52 5.58 -18.93
N TYR A 36 4.78 6.15 -17.96
CA TYR A 36 5.35 7.08 -17.03
C TYR A 36 6.30 6.34 -16.10
N GLN A 37 7.59 6.55 -16.35
CA GLN A 37 8.66 5.89 -15.63
C GLN A 37 9.52 6.96 -14.95
N GLN A 38 9.55 6.95 -13.64
CA GLN A 38 10.50 7.71 -12.86
C GLN A 38 11.53 6.72 -12.29
N ASP A 39 12.82 7.01 -12.49
CA ASP A 39 13.90 6.24 -11.88
C ASP A 39 14.09 6.69 -10.42
N VAL A 40 13.13 6.30 -9.58
CA VAL A 40 13.14 6.58 -8.15
C VAL A 40 13.74 5.38 -7.41
N CYS A 41 14.62 5.68 -6.47
CA CYS A 41 15.15 4.69 -5.55
C CYS A 41 14.25 4.55 -4.34
N THR A 42 13.74 3.35 -4.08
CA THR A 42 13.04 3.02 -2.84
C THR A 42 13.91 2.13 -1.96
N LEU A 43 14.27 2.61 -0.76
CA LEU A 43 15.05 1.83 0.19
C LEU A 43 14.23 0.64 0.69
N THR A 44 14.68 -0.58 0.38
CA THR A 44 14.00 -1.83 0.69
C THR A 44 15.00 -2.83 1.24
N LEU A 45 14.85 -3.24 2.50
CA LEU A 45 15.79 -4.15 3.21
C LEU A 45 17.26 -3.71 3.13
N GLY A 46 17.50 -2.41 3.23
CA GLY A 46 18.83 -1.83 3.18
C GLY A 46 19.41 -1.62 1.78
N ASN A 47 18.69 -2.00 0.73
CA ASN A 47 19.10 -1.82 -0.65
C ASN A 47 18.24 -0.75 -1.34
N CYS A 48 18.89 0.09 -2.13
CA CYS A 48 18.22 1.03 -3.01
C CYS A 48 17.71 0.29 -4.25
N LEU A 49 16.42 0.03 -4.33
CA LEU A 49 15.79 -0.61 -5.49
C LEU A 49 15.22 0.46 -6.41
N LYS A 50 15.74 0.48 -7.65
CA LYS A 50 15.30 1.42 -8.68
C LYS A 50 13.98 0.98 -9.30
N SER A 51 13.04 1.89 -9.44
CA SER A 51 11.68 1.62 -9.94
C SER A 51 11.63 1.01 -11.34
N LEU A 52 12.61 1.30 -12.20
CA LEU A 52 12.67 0.76 -13.55
C LEU A 52 13.10 -0.73 -13.61
N ASN A 53 13.79 -1.21 -12.59
CA ASN A 53 14.37 -2.57 -12.56
C ASN A 53 14.01 -3.26 -11.23
N LEU A 54 12.73 -3.31 -10.90
CA LEU A 54 12.27 -3.91 -9.66
C LEU A 54 12.31 -5.44 -9.72
N PRO A 55 12.92 -6.10 -8.74
CA PRO A 55 12.82 -7.55 -8.64
C PRO A 55 11.38 -7.95 -8.27
N SER A 56 10.90 -9.10 -8.77
CA SER A 56 9.57 -9.61 -8.43
C SER A 56 9.32 -9.77 -6.94
N SER A 57 10.38 -9.97 -6.15
CA SER A 57 10.31 -10.04 -4.68
C SER A 57 9.86 -8.73 -4.03
N TYR A 58 10.01 -7.58 -4.69
CA TYR A 58 9.63 -6.27 -4.16
C TYR A 58 8.16 -6.24 -3.69
N TYR A 59 7.25 -6.73 -4.53
CA TYR A 59 5.82 -6.77 -4.24
C TYR A 59 5.51 -7.56 -2.96
N PHE A 60 6.13 -8.72 -2.84
CA PHE A 60 5.92 -9.63 -1.69
C PHE A 60 6.55 -9.08 -0.41
N ILE A 61 7.73 -8.47 -0.51
CA ILE A 61 8.42 -7.85 0.63
C ILE A 61 7.56 -6.75 1.22
N TRP A 62 7.10 -5.81 0.41
CA TRP A 62 6.31 -4.70 0.90
C TRP A 62 4.93 -5.12 1.39
N LEU A 63 4.24 -6.04 0.71
CA LEU A 63 2.98 -6.60 1.22
C LEU A 63 3.20 -7.30 2.57
N PHE A 64 4.29 -8.05 2.71
CA PHE A 64 4.61 -8.71 3.97
C PHE A 64 4.78 -7.71 5.12
N PHE A 65 5.48 -6.61 4.92
CA PHE A 65 5.73 -5.63 5.97
C PHE A 65 4.58 -4.64 6.20
N LYS A 66 3.71 -4.43 5.22
CA LYS A 66 2.53 -3.55 5.32
C LYS A 66 1.26 -4.26 5.80
N LEU A 67 1.23 -5.59 5.81
CA LEU A 67 0.09 -6.33 6.34
C LEU A 67 0.30 -6.66 7.84
N PRO A 68 -0.74 -6.55 8.68
CA PRO A 68 -0.68 -7.02 10.05
C PRO A 68 -0.38 -8.52 10.11
N ILE A 69 0.41 -8.93 11.09
CA ILE A 69 0.87 -10.33 11.24
C ILE A 69 -0.31 -11.32 11.29
N ILE A 70 -1.41 -10.92 11.87
CA ILE A 70 -2.60 -11.75 12.01
C ILE A 70 -3.20 -12.16 10.64
N VAL A 71 -2.96 -11.37 9.58
CA VAL A 71 -3.39 -11.73 8.21
C VAL A 71 -2.78 -13.05 7.77
N PHE A 72 -1.53 -13.29 8.12
CA PHE A 72 -0.83 -14.52 7.75
C PHE A 72 -1.42 -15.75 8.44
N LEU A 73 -1.96 -15.60 9.67
CA LEU A 73 -2.70 -16.70 10.33
C LEU A 73 -3.93 -17.10 9.51
N GLY A 74 -4.68 -16.13 8.99
CA GLY A 74 -5.84 -16.42 8.14
C GLY A 74 -5.46 -17.11 6.84
N ILE A 75 -4.34 -16.75 6.24
CA ILE A 75 -3.82 -17.44 5.04
C ILE A 75 -3.43 -18.87 5.39
N LEU A 76 -2.76 -19.11 6.51
CA LEU A 76 -2.36 -20.44 6.97
C LEU A 76 -3.56 -21.35 7.30
N LEU A 77 -4.71 -20.77 7.66
CA LEU A 77 -5.93 -21.55 7.91
C LEU A 77 -6.62 -22.05 6.64
N PHE A 78 -6.26 -21.54 5.46
CA PHE A 78 -6.90 -21.91 4.20
C PHE A 78 -6.97 -23.42 3.95
N PRO A 79 -5.91 -24.22 4.11
CA PRO A 79 -5.97 -25.67 3.87
C PRO A 79 -6.99 -26.42 4.74
N PHE A 80 -7.29 -25.87 5.92
CA PHE A 80 -8.24 -26.50 6.87
C PHE A 80 -9.69 -26.17 6.56
N ILE A 81 -9.94 -25.12 5.79
CA ILE A 81 -11.29 -24.62 5.49
C ILE A 81 -11.70 -24.81 4.03
N GLU A 82 -10.76 -25.14 3.15
CA GLU A 82 -11.02 -25.30 1.72
C GLU A 82 -12.24 -26.18 1.45
N LYS A 83 -12.33 -27.36 2.11
CA LYS A 83 -13.46 -28.28 1.94
C LYS A 83 -14.80 -27.67 2.34
N LYS A 84 -14.82 -26.77 3.33
CA LYS A 84 -16.04 -26.06 3.75
C LYS A 84 -16.44 -25.01 2.72
N ILE A 85 -15.48 -24.29 2.15
CA ILE A 85 -15.71 -23.22 1.17
C ILE A 85 -16.14 -23.85 -0.18
N PHE A 86 -15.45 -24.89 -0.62
CA PHE A 86 -15.69 -25.51 -1.94
C PHE A 86 -16.84 -26.53 -1.96
N LYS A 87 -17.42 -26.88 -0.81
CA LYS A 87 -18.52 -27.86 -0.73
C LYS A 87 -19.78 -27.42 -1.50
N ASN A 88 -20.00 -26.13 -1.65
CA ASN A 88 -21.20 -25.59 -2.30
C ASN A 88 -20.85 -24.53 -3.34
N ASN A 89 -20.36 -24.98 -4.50
CA ASN A 89 -19.86 -24.13 -5.58
C ASN A 89 -20.93 -23.23 -6.21
N ASN A 90 -22.21 -23.48 -5.96
CA ASN A 90 -23.31 -22.69 -6.51
C ASN A 90 -23.71 -21.50 -5.63
N ASN A 91 -23.09 -21.35 -4.46
CA ASN A 91 -23.40 -20.22 -3.58
C ASN A 91 -22.71 -18.93 -4.09
N PRO A 92 -23.42 -17.80 -4.09
CA PRO A 92 -22.82 -16.51 -4.42
C PRO A 92 -21.63 -16.15 -3.52
N GLU A 93 -21.63 -16.61 -2.27
CA GLU A 93 -20.53 -16.46 -1.32
C GLU A 93 -19.21 -17.06 -1.83
N PHE A 94 -19.29 -18.18 -2.51
CA PHE A 94 -18.12 -18.82 -3.12
C PHE A 94 -17.53 -17.97 -4.25
N ILE A 95 -18.38 -17.38 -5.09
CA ILE A 95 -17.96 -16.50 -6.19
C ILE A 95 -17.27 -15.25 -5.60
N TYR A 96 -17.84 -14.64 -4.56
CA TYR A 96 -17.21 -13.50 -3.89
C TYR A 96 -15.86 -13.88 -3.27
N TYR A 97 -15.81 -15.03 -2.60
CA TYR A 97 -14.55 -15.53 -2.04
C TYR A 97 -13.47 -15.69 -3.10
N LEU A 98 -13.79 -16.36 -4.22
CA LEU A 98 -12.85 -16.52 -5.34
C LEU A 98 -12.42 -15.16 -5.93
N THR A 99 -13.35 -14.23 -6.08
CA THR A 99 -13.04 -12.90 -6.60
C THR A 99 -12.02 -12.18 -5.70
N PHE A 100 -12.26 -12.13 -4.39
CA PHE A 100 -11.34 -11.49 -3.46
C PHE A 100 -9.99 -12.23 -3.34
N LEU A 101 -9.97 -13.54 -3.54
CA LEU A 101 -8.75 -14.34 -3.51
C LEU A 101 -7.91 -14.17 -4.78
N LEU A 102 -8.55 -14.28 -5.95
CA LEU A 102 -7.84 -14.32 -7.23
C LEU A 102 -7.43 -12.93 -7.69
N THR A 103 -8.22 -11.90 -7.42
CA THR A 103 -7.93 -10.54 -7.91
C THR A 103 -6.55 -10.02 -7.47
N PRO A 104 -6.15 -10.08 -6.20
CA PRO A 104 -4.81 -9.64 -5.78
C PRO A 104 -3.70 -10.44 -6.47
N ILE A 105 -3.87 -11.74 -6.59
CA ILE A 105 -2.89 -12.64 -7.22
C ILE A 105 -2.72 -12.28 -8.69
N ILE A 106 -3.82 -12.16 -9.43
CA ILE A 106 -3.82 -11.83 -10.87
C ILE A 106 -3.18 -10.45 -11.10
N ILE A 107 -3.53 -9.46 -10.30
CA ILE A 107 -2.97 -8.11 -10.43
C ILE A 107 -1.46 -8.10 -10.19
N ILE A 108 -0.98 -8.77 -9.14
CA ILE A 108 0.46 -8.87 -8.87
C ILE A 108 1.18 -9.58 -10.02
N ILE A 109 0.62 -10.68 -10.54
CA ILE A 109 1.17 -11.39 -11.70
C ILE A 109 1.24 -10.47 -12.93
N ILE A 110 0.18 -9.72 -13.21
CA ILE A 110 0.16 -8.76 -14.32
C ILE A 110 1.25 -7.70 -14.14
N PHE A 111 1.42 -7.14 -12.94
CA PHE A 111 2.45 -6.14 -12.67
C PHE A 111 3.86 -6.70 -12.87
N ILE A 112 4.10 -7.95 -12.47
CA ILE A 112 5.38 -8.64 -12.67
C ILE A 112 5.64 -8.91 -14.16
N ILE A 113 4.65 -9.42 -14.90
CA ILE A 113 4.80 -9.75 -16.33
C ILE A 113 5.02 -8.48 -17.17
N LEU A 114 4.29 -7.42 -16.87
CA LEU A 114 4.39 -6.16 -17.60
C LEU A 114 5.56 -5.28 -17.12
N ASN A 115 6.33 -5.72 -16.14
CA ASN A 115 7.42 -4.95 -15.52
C ASN A 115 6.98 -3.52 -15.16
N ILE A 116 5.81 -3.40 -14.50
CA ILE A 116 5.26 -2.09 -14.11
C ILE A 116 6.16 -1.49 -13.05
N SER A 117 6.67 -0.28 -13.30
CA SER A 117 7.50 0.44 -12.35
C SER A 117 6.67 0.86 -11.14
N LEU A 118 7.07 0.39 -9.97
CA LEU A 118 6.55 0.86 -8.69
C LEU A 118 7.62 1.67 -7.96
N TYR A 119 7.18 2.66 -7.23
CA TYR A 119 8.01 3.46 -6.33
C TYR A 119 7.19 3.84 -5.10
N ASP A 120 7.84 4.35 -4.08
CA ASP A 120 7.19 4.73 -2.84
C ASP A 120 6.39 3.56 -2.22
N GLU A 121 7.07 2.46 -1.96
CA GLU A 121 6.52 1.26 -1.33
C GLU A 121 5.42 0.56 -2.17
N ILE A 122 4.24 0.30 -1.56
CA ILE A 122 3.10 -0.35 -2.21
C ILE A 122 1.98 0.62 -2.59
N ARG A 123 2.26 1.92 -2.67
CA ARG A 123 1.24 2.96 -2.91
C ARG A 123 0.33 2.62 -4.09
N HIS A 124 0.90 2.15 -5.17
CA HIS A 124 0.16 1.84 -6.41
C HIS A 124 -0.69 0.58 -6.33
N ILE A 125 -0.43 -0.31 -5.38
CA ILE A 125 -1.18 -1.55 -5.16
C ILE A 125 -1.88 -1.59 -3.80
N MET A 126 -1.98 -0.44 -3.11
CA MET A 126 -2.59 -0.35 -1.77
C MET A 126 -4.04 -0.82 -1.76
N PHE A 127 -4.76 -0.71 -2.87
CA PHE A 127 -6.14 -1.19 -3.00
C PHE A 127 -6.28 -2.73 -2.89
N LEU A 128 -5.18 -3.48 -2.99
CA LEU A 128 -5.18 -4.93 -2.77
C LEU A 128 -5.27 -5.28 -1.27
N ILE A 129 -4.80 -4.39 -0.39
CA ILE A 129 -4.79 -4.64 1.06
C ILE A 129 -6.18 -4.97 1.60
N PRO A 130 -7.25 -4.19 1.33
CA PRO A 130 -8.60 -4.52 1.78
C PRO A 130 -9.08 -5.88 1.28
N MET A 131 -8.73 -6.28 0.07
CA MET A 131 -9.12 -7.58 -0.50
C MET A 131 -8.45 -8.73 0.25
N ILE A 132 -7.15 -8.61 0.52
CA ILE A 132 -6.39 -9.58 1.31
C ILE A 132 -6.96 -9.67 2.74
N PHE A 133 -7.33 -8.54 3.31
CA PHE A 133 -7.98 -8.49 4.63
C PHE A 133 -9.30 -9.24 4.66
N VAL A 134 -10.16 -9.05 3.65
CA VAL A 134 -11.45 -9.74 3.56
C VAL A 134 -11.25 -11.25 3.53
N ILE A 135 -10.34 -11.75 2.70
CA ILE A 135 -10.03 -13.19 2.62
C ILE A 135 -9.57 -13.73 3.97
N PHE A 136 -8.65 -13.02 4.62
CA PHE A 136 -8.17 -13.40 5.94
C PHE A 136 -9.29 -13.47 6.97
N LEU A 137 -10.14 -12.46 7.03
CA LEU A 137 -11.28 -12.44 7.96
C LEU A 137 -12.27 -13.56 7.66
N MET A 138 -12.57 -13.82 6.40
CA MET A 138 -13.43 -14.92 5.98
C MET A 138 -12.83 -16.27 6.39
N ASN A 139 -11.54 -16.47 6.21
CA ASN A 139 -10.87 -17.73 6.59
C ASN A 139 -10.99 -18.01 8.08
N ILE A 140 -10.72 -17.02 8.94
CA ILE A 140 -10.89 -17.20 10.39
C ILE A 140 -12.35 -17.42 10.75
N PHE A 141 -13.27 -16.67 10.17
CA PHE A 141 -14.69 -16.79 10.47
C PHE A 141 -15.26 -18.18 10.11
N VAL A 142 -14.90 -18.71 8.93
CA VAL A 142 -15.29 -20.05 8.48
C VAL A 142 -14.63 -21.13 9.35
N PHE A 143 -13.39 -20.94 9.77
CA PHE A 143 -12.71 -21.88 10.67
C PHE A 143 -13.40 -21.94 12.03
N SER A 144 -13.58 -20.81 12.69
CA SER A 144 -14.26 -20.70 14.00
C SER A 144 -14.75 -19.29 14.28
N LYS A 145 -16.06 -19.12 14.44
CA LYS A 145 -16.67 -17.82 14.85
C LYS A 145 -16.11 -17.33 16.19
N LYS A 146 -15.88 -18.23 17.14
CA LYS A 146 -15.31 -17.88 18.45
C LYS A 146 -13.90 -17.33 18.29
N LEU A 147 -13.06 -18.01 17.53
CA LEU A 147 -11.70 -17.55 17.22
C LEU A 147 -11.68 -16.20 16.54
N PHE A 148 -12.60 -15.99 15.60
CA PHE A 148 -12.75 -14.71 14.90
C PHE A 148 -12.94 -13.54 15.88
N PHE A 149 -13.96 -13.60 16.75
CA PHE A 149 -14.20 -12.52 17.71
C PHE A 149 -13.08 -12.37 18.75
N THR A 150 -12.50 -13.48 19.22
CA THR A 150 -11.41 -13.45 20.20
C THR A 150 -10.13 -12.81 19.64
N LEU A 151 -9.86 -12.97 18.33
CA LEU A 151 -8.67 -12.39 17.70
C LEU A 151 -8.92 -11.01 17.10
N CYS A 152 -10.04 -10.81 16.44
CA CYS A 152 -10.29 -9.56 15.71
C CYS A 152 -10.46 -8.36 16.64
N ILE A 153 -11.15 -8.51 17.77
CA ILE A 153 -11.39 -7.40 18.69
C ILE A 153 -10.08 -6.84 19.24
N PRO A 154 -9.16 -7.64 19.86
CA PRO A 154 -7.88 -7.11 20.32
C PRO A 154 -7.03 -6.52 19.20
N VAL A 155 -7.00 -7.18 18.04
CA VAL A 155 -6.17 -6.71 16.91
C VAL A 155 -6.64 -5.36 16.40
N VAL A 156 -7.95 -5.16 16.23
CA VAL A 156 -8.50 -3.86 15.83
C VAL A 156 -8.18 -2.80 16.88
N PHE A 157 -8.32 -3.13 18.15
CA PHE A 157 -7.99 -2.21 19.23
C PHE A 157 -6.53 -1.79 19.21
N PHE A 158 -5.59 -2.74 19.14
CA PHE A 158 -4.15 -2.44 19.05
C PHE A 158 -3.81 -1.66 17.78
N PHE A 159 -4.41 -2.00 16.63
CA PHE A 159 -4.22 -1.28 15.39
C PHE A 159 -4.68 0.18 15.48
N ILE A 160 -5.80 0.45 16.14
CA ILE A 160 -6.28 1.81 16.40
C ILE A 160 -5.28 2.56 17.28
N LEU A 161 -4.79 1.96 18.37
CA LEU A 161 -3.80 2.60 19.24
C LEU A 161 -2.50 2.93 18.50
N GLU A 162 -2.00 2.01 17.69
CA GLU A 162 -0.80 2.26 16.86
C GLU A 162 -1.04 3.40 15.87
N ASN A 163 -2.19 3.44 15.20
CA ASN A 163 -2.51 4.50 14.26
C ASN A 163 -2.66 5.89 14.93
N ILE A 164 -3.24 5.94 16.13
CA ILE A 164 -3.31 7.18 16.92
C ILE A 164 -1.89 7.65 17.27
N SER A 165 -1.01 6.73 17.69
CA SER A 165 0.37 7.08 18.05
C SER A 165 1.20 7.57 16.88
N LEU A 166 0.89 7.11 15.65
CA LEU A 166 1.56 7.52 14.41
C LEU A 166 0.98 8.79 13.79
N ASN A 167 -0.12 9.33 14.30
CA ASN A 167 -0.75 10.51 13.72
C ASN A 167 0.22 11.71 13.69
N PRO A 168 0.39 12.43 12.56
CA PRO A 168 -0.29 12.30 11.26
C PRO A 168 0.42 11.38 10.23
N TYR A 169 1.34 10.54 10.66
CA TYR A 169 2.22 9.73 9.79
C TYR A 169 1.77 8.27 9.63
N GLN A 170 0.46 8.00 9.63
CA GLN A 170 -0.08 6.63 9.58
C GLN A 170 0.38 5.81 8.37
N TYR A 171 0.67 6.46 7.24
CA TYR A 171 1.18 5.81 6.03
C TYR A 171 2.57 5.17 6.24
N THR A 172 3.32 5.62 7.24
CA THR A 172 4.64 5.06 7.60
C THR A 172 4.53 3.74 8.37
N TRP A 173 3.30 3.28 8.66
CA TRP A 173 3.09 2.09 9.46
C TRP A 173 3.71 0.84 8.82
N LEU A 174 4.42 0.08 9.62
CA LEU A 174 4.98 -1.22 9.30
C LEU A 174 4.66 -2.20 10.44
N ASN A 175 4.53 -3.47 10.10
CA ASN A 175 4.23 -4.49 11.10
C ASN A 175 5.40 -4.76 12.06
N SER A 176 5.17 -5.58 13.10
CA SER A 176 6.17 -5.86 14.14
C SER A 176 7.42 -6.56 13.60
N PHE A 177 7.35 -7.30 12.50
CA PHE A 177 8.55 -7.89 11.89
C PHE A 177 9.50 -6.84 11.31
N ALA A 178 8.99 -5.75 10.76
CA ALA A 178 9.85 -4.64 10.34
C ALA A 178 10.54 -3.97 11.52
N LYS A 179 9.83 -3.87 12.67
CA LYS A 179 10.34 -3.22 13.87
C LYS A 179 11.51 -3.96 14.53
N THR A 180 11.74 -5.24 14.20
CA THR A 180 12.92 -6.00 14.66
C THR A 180 14.21 -5.56 13.97
N LYS A 181 14.11 -4.81 12.87
CA LYS A 181 15.22 -4.28 12.11
C LYS A 181 15.36 -2.78 12.38
N ASP A 182 16.55 -2.22 12.13
CA ASP A 182 16.70 -0.76 12.10
C ASP A 182 15.91 -0.21 10.90
N ILE A 183 14.69 0.27 11.17
CA ILE A 183 13.75 0.71 10.15
C ILE A 183 14.39 1.78 9.26
N LYS A 184 15.09 2.74 9.87
CA LYS A 184 15.70 3.88 9.15
C LYS A 184 16.77 3.45 8.14
N LYS A 185 17.46 2.35 8.41
CA LYS A 185 18.50 1.82 7.51
C LYS A 185 17.95 0.84 6.48
N ASN A 186 16.77 0.27 6.73
CA ASN A 186 16.25 -0.82 5.92
C ASN A 186 15.06 -0.43 5.05
N PHE A 187 14.29 0.60 5.43
CA PHE A 187 13.04 0.94 4.75
C PHE A 187 12.91 2.44 4.54
N GLU A 188 12.42 2.81 3.39
CA GLU A 188 11.91 4.16 3.14
C GLU A 188 10.50 4.25 3.70
N ILE A 189 10.28 5.15 4.67
CA ILE A 189 9.00 5.25 5.39
C ILE A 189 8.29 6.59 5.21
N ASP A 190 9.01 7.64 4.83
CA ASP A 190 8.44 8.99 4.64
C ASP A 190 8.64 9.51 3.22
N TYR A 191 8.17 8.74 2.24
CA TYR A 191 8.28 9.09 0.82
C TYR A 191 7.49 10.34 0.42
N TRP A 192 6.53 10.79 1.23
CA TRP A 192 5.82 12.05 1.03
C TRP A 192 6.53 13.27 1.63
N GLY A 193 7.56 13.05 2.45
CA GLY A 193 8.26 14.13 3.15
C GLY A 193 7.37 14.93 4.10
N ILE A 194 6.28 14.33 4.63
CA ILE A 194 5.34 15.04 5.52
C ILE A 194 6.02 15.45 6.83
N SER A 195 7.01 14.66 7.28
CA SER A 195 7.80 14.98 8.47
C SER A 195 8.67 16.23 8.32
N ASN A 196 8.97 16.64 7.07
CA ASN A 196 9.85 17.78 6.80
C ASN A 196 9.33 19.07 7.45
N LYS A 197 8.02 19.32 7.42
CA LYS A 197 7.42 20.49 8.07
C LYS A 197 7.66 20.55 9.58
N ARG A 198 7.67 19.40 10.25
CA ARG A 198 7.98 19.29 11.69
C ARG A 198 9.48 19.46 11.92
N LEU A 199 10.29 18.79 11.11
CA LEU A 199 11.74 18.92 11.14
C LEU A 199 12.18 20.37 11.00
N GLN A 200 11.60 21.12 10.08
CA GLN A 200 11.85 22.54 9.88
C GLN A 200 11.61 23.34 11.16
N LYS A 201 10.45 23.14 11.80
CA LYS A 201 10.13 23.82 13.07
C LYS A 201 11.13 23.48 14.17
N GLU A 202 11.55 22.22 14.25
CA GLU A 202 12.53 21.77 15.23
C GLU A 202 13.92 22.38 14.98
N ILE A 203 14.36 22.48 13.72
CA ILE A 203 15.60 23.15 13.33
C ILE A 203 15.58 24.63 13.72
N VAL A 204 14.49 25.36 13.40
CA VAL A 204 14.34 26.77 13.78
C VAL A 204 14.35 26.96 15.29
N ASN A 205 13.67 26.09 16.03
CA ASN A 205 13.65 26.13 17.49
C ASN A 205 15.03 25.84 18.09
N TYR A 206 15.75 24.87 17.55
CA TYR A 206 17.10 24.52 17.94
C TYR A 206 18.09 25.68 17.69
N SER A 207 18.01 26.30 16.51
CA SER A 207 18.80 27.47 16.14
C SER A 207 18.57 28.61 17.11
N LYS A 208 17.31 28.93 17.40
CA LYS A 208 16.95 29.99 18.37
C LYS A 208 17.48 29.69 19.78
N LYS A 209 17.33 28.45 20.24
CA LYS A 209 17.75 28.04 21.58
C LYS A 209 19.27 28.10 21.77
N ASN A 210 20.04 27.80 20.73
CA ASN A 210 21.50 27.78 20.78
C ASN A 210 22.16 29.04 20.24
N SER A 211 21.37 30.09 19.94
CA SER A 211 21.86 31.37 19.39
C SER A 211 22.78 31.17 18.18
N LEU A 212 22.45 30.19 17.35
CA LEU A 212 23.24 29.91 16.16
C LEU A 212 23.01 30.99 15.10
N ASP A 213 24.08 31.33 14.38
CA ASP A 213 24.04 32.35 13.32
C ASP A 213 23.01 31.98 12.23
N LYS A 214 22.52 33.05 11.53
CA LYS A 214 21.48 32.89 10.49
C LYS A 214 21.86 31.99 9.31
N ASN A 215 23.12 31.61 9.17
CA ASN A 215 23.64 30.80 8.07
C ASN A 215 23.88 29.36 8.50
N ILE A 216 22.81 28.66 8.89
CA ILE A 216 22.89 27.21 9.16
C ILE A 216 22.76 26.43 7.85
N CYS A 217 23.81 25.70 7.48
CA CYS A 217 23.70 24.73 6.37
C CYS A 217 22.97 23.49 6.83
N VAL A 218 21.77 23.27 6.31
CA VAL A 218 21.01 22.04 6.51
C VAL A 218 21.24 21.13 5.31
N TYR A 219 21.86 19.98 5.54
CA TYR A 219 21.98 18.93 4.54
C TYR A 219 20.73 18.04 4.61
N GLY A 220 19.95 18.03 3.54
CA GLY A 220 18.73 17.26 3.48
C GLY A 220 18.22 17.15 2.05
N ASP A 221 17.12 16.45 1.90
CA ASP A 221 16.44 16.33 0.62
C ASP A 221 15.95 17.70 0.10
N LEU A 222 15.66 17.80 -1.20
CA LEU A 222 15.26 19.03 -1.88
C LEU A 222 14.18 19.82 -1.14
N TYR A 223 13.23 19.12 -0.51
CA TYR A 223 12.13 19.72 0.26
C TYR A 223 12.55 20.41 1.57
N VAL A 224 13.78 20.22 2.02
CA VAL A 224 14.33 20.88 3.23
C VAL A 224 15.15 22.12 2.87
N LYS A 225 15.50 22.30 1.62
CA LYS A 225 16.40 23.37 1.14
C LYS A 225 15.72 24.70 0.80
N GLU A 226 14.39 24.71 0.74
CA GLU A 226 13.63 25.95 0.42
C GLU A 226 13.31 26.77 1.69
N PHE A 227 14.36 27.31 2.35
CA PHE A 227 14.22 28.25 3.48
C PHE A 227 15.12 29.44 3.33
#